data_cd8bde5ac5c6c6d4fa1f5b0f6aea21dd
#
_entry.id   cd8bde5ac5c6c6d4fa1f5b0f6aea21dd
#
_cell.length_a   1.000
_cell.length_b   1.000
_cell.length_c   1.000
_cell.angle_alpha   90.00
_cell.angle_beta   90.00
_cell.angle_gamma   90.00
#
_symmetry.space_group_name_H-M   'P 1'
#
loop_
_entity.id
_entity.type
_entity.pdbx_description
1 polymer ?
#
loop_
_entity_poly.entity_id
_entity_poly.type
_entity_poly.pdbx_seq_one_letter_code
_entity_poly.pdbx_strand_id
1 'polypeptide(L)'
;MLVTKQAPDFTATAVMPDNSFKDITLSDFRGKKVVLFFYPLDFTYVWPTELIAFDRRLGEFEKRNVQVLGCSVDSQFSHLRWKEMEINNGGIGKINYPL
;
A
#
# COMPACT_ATOMS: atom_id res chain seq x y z
N MET A 1 3.42 3.81 22.74
CA MET A 1 2.84 4.78 21.81
C MET A 1 3.91 5.32 20.88
N LEU A 2 3.67 5.34 19.58
CA LEU A 2 4.66 5.75 18.58
C LEU A 2 4.53 7.21 18.13
N VAL A 3 3.44 7.87 18.50
CA VAL A 3 3.20 9.27 18.13
C VAL A 3 4.31 10.16 18.70
N THR A 4 4.85 11.03 17.87
CA THR A 4 5.99 11.92 18.16
C THR A 4 7.34 11.21 18.33
N LYS A 5 7.41 9.90 18.07
CA LYS A 5 8.66 9.13 18.17
C LYS A 5 9.07 8.63 16.79
N GLN A 6 10.34 8.29 16.66
CA GLN A 6 10.84 7.70 15.42
C GLN A 6 10.22 6.33 15.22
N ALA A 7 9.68 6.08 14.02
CA ALA A 7 9.14 4.78 13.65
C ALA A 7 10.26 3.74 13.55
N PRO A 8 10.05 2.52 14.07
CA PRO A 8 11.00 1.44 13.84
C PRO A 8 11.19 1.19 12.33
N ASP A 9 12.42 0.98 11.91
CA ASP A 9 12.70 0.60 10.54
C ASP A 9 12.34 -0.88 10.31
N PHE A 10 11.90 -1.20 9.10
CA PHE A 10 11.60 -2.57 8.72
C PHE A 10 11.80 -2.78 7.24
N THR A 11 11.96 -4.04 6.84
CA THR A 11 12.01 -4.48 5.44
C THR A 11 10.94 -5.53 5.22
N ALA A 12 10.18 -5.38 4.15
CA ALA A 12 9.13 -6.33 3.79
C ALA A 12 9.01 -6.45 2.28
N THR A 13 8.53 -7.60 1.81
CA THR A 13 8.25 -7.80 0.40
C THR A 13 6.92 -7.13 0.04
N ALA A 14 6.93 -6.33 -1.00
CA ALA A 14 5.76 -5.60 -1.47
C ALA A 14 5.44 -5.94 -2.92
N VAL A 15 4.16 -5.78 -3.28
CA VAL A 15 3.72 -5.77 -4.68
C VAL A 15 3.77 -4.33 -5.16
N MET A 16 4.63 -4.08 -6.15
CA MET A 16 4.84 -2.75 -6.69
C MET A 16 3.73 -2.38 -7.69
N PRO A 17 3.60 -1.10 -8.08
CA PRO A 17 2.58 -0.66 -9.03
C PRO A 17 2.58 -1.42 -10.36
N ASP A 18 3.73 -1.90 -10.81
CA ASP A 18 3.87 -2.72 -12.03
C ASP A 18 3.59 -4.20 -11.80
N ASN A 19 3.08 -4.59 -10.63
CA ASN A 19 2.80 -5.95 -10.18
C ASN A 19 4.05 -6.82 -9.97
N SER A 20 5.23 -6.23 -9.92
CA SER A 20 6.45 -6.94 -9.54
C SER A 20 6.59 -7.05 -8.02
N PHE A 21 7.33 -8.05 -7.57
CA PHE A 21 7.69 -8.17 -6.15
C PHE A 21 9.02 -7.47 -5.90
N LYS A 22 9.08 -6.72 -4.80
CA LYS A 22 10.31 -6.04 -4.40
C LYS A 22 10.35 -5.93 -2.88
N ASP A 23 11.52 -6.17 -2.30
CA ASP A 23 11.73 -5.87 -0.88
C ASP A 23 11.91 -4.36 -0.73
N ILE A 24 11.10 -3.77 0.14
CA ILE A 24 11.20 -2.35 0.48
C ILE A 24 11.54 -2.19 1.95
N THR A 25 12.33 -1.18 2.23
CA THR A 25 12.72 -0.79 3.59
C THR A 25 12.15 0.60 3.87
N LEU A 26 11.55 0.79 5.04
CA LEU A 26 10.93 2.07 5.37
C LEU A 26 11.92 3.23 5.26
N SER A 27 13.18 3.02 5.66
CA SER A 27 14.21 4.04 5.57
C SER A 27 14.60 4.45 4.14
N ASP A 28 14.22 3.66 3.13
CA ASP A 28 14.43 4.02 1.72
C ASP A 28 13.64 5.27 1.31
N PHE A 29 12.61 5.62 2.06
CA PHE A 29 11.77 6.79 1.80
C PHE A 29 12.17 8.02 2.60
N ARG A 30 13.36 8.04 3.18
CA ARG A 30 13.88 9.24 3.86
C ARG A 30 13.94 10.40 2.88
N GLY A 31 13.60 11.60 3.37
CA GLY A 31 13.46 12.77 2.51
C GLY A 31 12.04 12.97 1.97
N LYS A 32 11.15 11.99 2.15
CA LYS A 32 9.74 12.09 1.83
C LYS A 32 8.90 11.88 3.08
N LYS A 33 7.70 12.45 3.08
CA LYS A 33 6.67 12.05 4.04
C LYS A 33 6.07 10.73 3.59
N VAL A 34 5.76 9.85 4.53
CA VAL A 34 5.20 8.53 4.24
C VAL A 34 3.87 8.39 4.95
N VAL A 35 2.85 7.98 4.20
CA VAL A 35 1.58 7.51 4.77
C VAL A 35 1.62 5.99 4.71
N LEU A 36 1.86 5.36 5.86
CA LEU A 36 1.81 3.92 6.02
C LEU A 36 0.49 3.59 6.70
N PHE A 37 -0.41 2.96 5.97
CA PHE A 37 -1.69 2.56 6.54
C PHE A 37 -1.79 1.04 6.63
N PHE A 38 -2.52 0.58 7.62
CA PHE A 38 -2.72 -0.84 7.88
C PHE A 38 -4.17 -1.20 7.65
N TYR A 39 -4.39 -2.38 7.08
CA TYR A 39 -5.71 -2.96 6.91
C TYR A 39 -5.68 -4.44 7.29
N PRO A 40 -6.80 -5.02 7.74
CA PRO A 40 -6.75 -6.34 8.37
C PRO A 40 -6.50 -7.49 7.40
N LEU A 41 -7.17 -7.51 6.24
CA LEU A 41 -7.10 -8.64 5.32
C LEU A 41 -7.44 -8.20 3.89
N ASP A 42 -6.75 -8.82 2.91
CA ASP A 42 -7.17 -8.77 1.51
C ASP A 42 -8.53 -9.49 1.33
N PHE A 43 -9.20 -9.25 0.22
CA PHE A 43 -10.46 -9.89 -0.14
C PHE A 43 -11.62 -9.63 0.84
N THR A 44 -11.65 -8.45 1.46
CA THR A 44 -12.75 -8.02 2.31
C THR A 44 -13.67 -7.03 1.59
N TYR A 45 -14.90 -6.84 2.10
CA TYR A 45 -15.88 -5.99 1.42
C TYR A 45 -15.68 -4.49 1.64
N VAL A 46 -15.15 -4.09 2.77
CA VAL A 46 -15.07 -2.67 3.16
C VAL A 46 -13.76 -2.04 2.71
N TRP A 47 -12.65 -2.72 2.93
CA TRP A 47 -11.32 -2.19 2.70
C TRP A 47 -10.94 -1.94 1.24
N PRO A 48 -11.50 -2.66 0.23
CA PRO A 48 -11.22 -2.32 -1.17
C PRO A 48 -11.54 -0.88 -1.52
N THR A 49 -12.62 -0.32 -0.98
CA THR A 49 -13.01 1.08 -1.22
C THR A 49 -11.97 2.06 -0.72
N GLU A 50 -11.42 1.80 0.48
CA GLU A 50 -10.37 2.64 1.08
C GLU A 50 -9.09 2.61 0.26
N LEU A 51 -8.64 1.41 -0.13
CA LEU A 51 -7.44 1.23 -0.95
C LEU A 51 -7.56 1.94 -2.29
N ILE A 52 -8.70 1.81 -2.94
CA ILE A 52 -8.98 2.46 -4.22
C ILE A 52 -9.06 3.98 -4.05
N ALA A 53 -9.62 4.46 -2.95
CA ALA A 53 -9.70 5.90 -2.67
C ALA A 53 -8.32 6.53 -2.54
N PHE A 54 -7.36 5.87 -1.88
CA PHE A 54 -5.97 6.34 -1.82
C PHE A 54 -5.35 6.38 -3.22
N ASP A 55 -5.57 5.37 -4.05
CA ASP A 55 -5.04 5.33 -5.41
C ASP A 55 -5.59 6.47 -6.26
N ARG A 56 -6.88 6.74 -6.19
CA ARG A 56 -7.52 7.81 -6.96
C ARG A 56 -7.03 9.20 -6.58
N ARG A 57 -6.50 9.37 -5.36
CA ARG A 57 -5.97 10.64 -4.87
C ARG A 57 -4.44 10.67 -4.85
N LEU A 58 -3.80 9.67 -5.45
CA LEU A 58 -2.35 9.53 -5.41
C LEU A 58 -1.62 10.75 -5.98
N GLY A 59 -2.16 11.39 -7.03
CA GLY A 59 -1.57 12.59 -7.61
C GLY A 59 -1.45 13.75 -6.61
N GLU A 60 -2.40 13.89 -5.68
CA GLU A 60 -2.33 14.90 -4.63
C GLU A 60 -1.25 14.60 -3.61
N PHE A 61 -1.06 13.32 -3.27
CA PHE A 61 0.03 12.90 -2.39
C PHE A 61 1.39 13.15 -3.05
N GLU A 62 1.53 12.83 -4.32
CA GLU A 62 2.77 13.03 -5.06
C GLU A 62 3.15 14.52 -5.14
N LYS A 63 2.18 15.41 -5.35
CA LYS A 63 2.42 16.86 -5.37
C LYS A 63 2.99 17.36 -4.04
N ARG A 64 2.67 16.71 -2.94
CA ARG A 64 3.13 17.07 -1.60
C ARG A 64 4.36 16.27 -1.16
N ASN A 65 4.98 15.53 -2.08
CA ASN A 65 6.12 14.67 -1.80
C ASN A 65 5.82 13.62 -0.72
N VAL A 66 4.66 12.98 -0.83
CA VAL A 66 4.20 11.95 0.11
C VAL A 66 4.14 10.61 -0.59
N GLN A 67 4.78 9.59 0.00
CA GLN A 67 4.69 8.20 -0.44
C GLN A 67 3.60 7.49 0.34
N VAL A 68 2.75 6.74 -0.35
CA VAL A 68 1.69 5.92 0.26
C VAL A 68 2.10 4.46 0.21
N LEU A 69 1.96 3.78 1.34
CA LEU A 69 2.23 2.34 1.48
C LEU A 69 1.07 1.69 2.20
N GLY A 70 0.56 0.59 1.65
CA GLY A 70 -0.44 -0.24 2.33
C GLY A 70 0.22 -1.46 2.96
N CYS A 71 -0.28 -1.89 4.10
CA CYS A 71 0.28 -3.05 4.82
C CYS A 71 -0.83 -3.89 5.47
N SER A 72 -0.75 -5.20 5.28
CA SER A 72 -1.60 -6.16 5.97
C SER A 72 -0.78 -7.36 6.43
N VAL A 73 -1.44 -8.33 7.04
CA VAL A 73 -0.80 -9.61 7.43
C VAL A 73 -0.81 -10.64 6.31
N ASP A 74 -1.33 -10.28 5.14
CA ASP A 74 -1.38 -11.18 3.98
C ASP A 74 -0.02 -11.30 3.31
N SER A 75 0.11 -12.31 2.44
CA SER A 75 1.31 -12.50 1.64
C SER A 75 1.31 -11.58 0.41
N GLN A 76 2.49 -11.35 -0.16
CA GLN A 76 2.64 -10.64 -1.43
C GLN A 76 1.87 -11.31 -2.58
N PHE A 77 1.71 -12.63 -2.53
CA PHE A 77 0.95 -13.38 -3.55
C PHE A 77 -0.55 -13.07 -3.45
N SER A 78 -1.08 -12.95 -2.24
CA SER A 78 -2.46 -12.54 -2.00
C SER A 78 -2.72 -11.13 -2.51
N HIS A 79 -1.82 -10.18 -2.24
CA HIS A 79 -1.90 -8.82 -2.75
C HIS A 79 -1.93 -8.80 -4.28
N LEU A 80 -1.03 -9.56 -4.92
CA LEU A 80 -0.95 -9.63 -6.37
C LEU A 80 -2.26 -10.15 -6.96
N ARG A 81 -2.79 -11.24 -6.43
CA ARG A 81 -4.04 -11.82 -6.90
C ARG A 81 -5.21 -10.86 -6.74
N TRP A 82 -5.27 -10.14 -5.64
CA TRP A 82 -6.33 -9.16 -5.39
C TRP A 82 -6.26 -7.98 -6.37
N LYS A 83 -5.06 -7.54 -6.70
CA LYS A 83 -4.83 -6.49 -7.71
C LYS A 83 -5.19 -6.95 -9.12
N GLU A 84 -5.05 -8.25 -9.42
CA GLU A 84 -5.41 -8.82 -10.72
C GLU A 84 -6.93 -8.96 -10.90
N MET A 85 -7.71 -9.00 -9.82
CA MET A 85 -9.16 -9.11 -9.88
C MET A 85 -9.79 -7.76 -10.23
N GLU A 86 -10.82 -7.81 -11.07
CA GLU A 86 -11.60 -6.63 -11.41
C GLU A 86 -12.40 -6.12 -10.20
N ILE A 87 -12.59 -4.80 -10.14
CA ILE A 87 -13.31 -4.15 -9.04
C ILE A 87 -14.73 -4.71 -8.89
N ASN A 88 -15.42 -4.98 -10.01
CA ASN A 88 -16.78 -5.52 -9.99
C ASN A 88 -16.87 -6.95 -9.46
N ASN A 89 -15.75 -7.66 -9.39
CA ASN A 89 -15.66 -9.03 -8.88
C ASN A 89 -15.05 -9.09 -7.46
N GLY A 90 -15.03 -7.98 -6.76
CA GLY A 90 -14.49 -7.92 -5.39
C GLY A 90 -13.00 -7.66 -5.29
N GLY A 91 -12.33 -7.45 -6.42
CA GLY A 91 -10.92 -7.07 -6.45
C GLY A 91 -10.72 -5.57 -6.30
N ILE A 92 -9.47 -5.14 -6.26
CA ILE A 92 -9.11 -3.73 -6.18
C ILE A 92 -8.60 -3.16 -7.51
N GLY A 93 -8.32 -4.04 -8.48
CA GLY A 93 -7.79 -3.62 -9.77
C GLY A 93 -6.37 -3.06 -9.66
N LYS A 94 -5.98 -2.25 -10.65
CA LYS A 94 -4.65 -1.64 -10.66
C LYS A 94 -4.53 -0.60 -9.56
N ILE A 95 -3.54 -0.77 -8.69
CA ILE A 95 -3.19 0.16 -7.62
C ILE A 95 -1.77 0.70 -7.89
N ASN A 96 -1.59 2.00 -7.83
CA ASN A 96 -0.36 2.68 -8.19
C ASN A 96 0.54 3.02 -6.99
N TYR A 97 0.39 2.30 -5.91
CA TYR A 97 1.29 2.37 -4.75
C TYR A 97 1.60 0.97 -4.22
N PRO A 98 2.71 0.76 -3.49
CA PRO A 98 3.08 -0.56 -2.97
C PRO A 98 2.11 -1.09 -1.90
N LEU A 99 1.88 -2.40 -1.91
CA LEU A 99 1.11 -3.11 -0.90
C LEU A 99 1.96 -4.15 -0.17
#